data_4149087cbb809813fd781451ac1ebf28
#
_entry.id   4149087cbb809813fd781451ac1ebf28
#
_cell.length_a   1.000
_cell.length_b   1.000
_cell.length_c   1.000
_cell.angle_alpha   90.00
_cell.angle_beta   90.00
_cell.angle_gamma   90.00
#
_symmetry.space_group_name_H-M   'P 1'
#
loop_
_entity.id
_entity.type
_entity.pdbx_description
1 polymer ?
#
loop_
_entity_poly.entity_id
_entity_poly.type
_entity_poly.pdbx_seq_one_letter_code
_entity_poly.pdbx_strand_id
1 'polypeptide(L)'
;MWSLSYGIFIVSSCFEGKANGQIANTVFQISAEPARVAVAINKENYTHQFIEKSRMFSVTVLDDETPMKLIGVFGFRTGKDVDKFEGVETIEGDFGCPVVTEHAVSVFEAKVFDSVDVGTHTLFVADVVNGKMLTDKPPLTYAQYHANKGKAPEKAPTYRGAAGEKAPTYTGVEPPNAPTYRGPETGK
;
A
#
# COMPACT_ATOMS: atom_id res chain seq x y z
N MET A 1 -15.84 3.67 9.30
CA MET A 1 -14.82 2.81 8.64
C MET A 1 -13.69 2.36 9.55
N TRP A 2 -13.68 2.79 10.81
CA TRP A 2 -12.62 2.44 11.79
C TRP A 2 -12.61 0.97 12.24
N SER A 3 -13.67 0.21 11.91
CA SER A 3 -13.79 -1.22 12.26
C SER A 3 -13.23 -2.18 11.20
N LEU A 4 -12.72 -1.66 10.08
CA LEU A 4 -12.06 -2.49 9.09
C LEU A 4 -10.68 -2.89 9.58
N SER A 5 -10.34 -4.17 9.45
CA SER A 5 -9.05 -4.71 9.83
C SER A 5 -8.09 -4.66 8.63
N TYR A 6 -6.90 -4.09 8.87
CA TYR A 6 -5.83 -3.99 7.89
C TYR A 6 -4.49 -4.42 8.50
N GLY A 7 -3.59 -4.91 7.66
CA GLY A 7 -2.18 -4.99 7.97
C GLY A 7 -1.46 -3.66 7.72
N ILE A 8 -0.17 -3.62 8.00
CA ILE A 8 0.75 -2.56 7.59
C ILE A 8 1.84 -3.15 6.72
N PHE A 9 2.03 -2.55 5.57
CA PHE A 9 2.89 -3.06 4.52
C PHE A 9 3.82 -1.96 4.01
N ILE A 10 5.00 -2.33 3.50
CA ILE A 10 5.74 -1.48 2.59
C ILE A 10 5.46 -1.99 1.18
N VAL A 11 4.96 -1.10 0.32
CA VAL A 11 4.79 -1.35 -1.11
C VAL A 11 5.89 -0.61 -1.85
N SER A 12 6.71 -1.33 -2.60
CA SER A 12 7.84 -0.78 -3.35
C SER A 12 7.72 -1.08 -4.84
N SER A 13 8.30 -0.22 -5.65
CA SER A 13 8.40 -0.42 -7.11
C SER A 13 9.62 0.32 -7.63
N CYS A 14 10.07 -0.04 -8.83
CA CYS A 14 11.15 0.65 -9.51
C CYS A 14 10.84 0.85 -10.99
N PHE A 15 11.46 1.86 -11.59
CA PHE A 15 11.36 2.18 -13.00
C PHE A 15 12.56 3.01 -13.43
N GLU A 16 13.19 2.68 -14.57
CA GLU A 16 14.35 3.40 -15.13
C GLU A 16 15.49 3.61 -14.12
N GLY A 17 15.84 2.55 -13.37
CA GLY A 17 16.95 2.58 -12.41
C GLY A 17 16.69 3.37 -11.13
N LYS A 18 15.46 3.86 -10.91
CA LYS A 18 15.04 4.50 -9.67
C LYS A 18 14.02 3.62 -8.96
N ALA A 19 14.06 3.63 -7.64
CA ALA A 19 13.11 2.92 -6.81
C ALA A 19 12.40 3.85 -5.83
N ASN A 20 11.19 3.50 -5.45
CA ASN A 20 10.48 4.15 -4.36
C ASN A 20 9.59 3.15 -3.63
N GLY A 21 9.35 3.41 -2.35
CA GLY A 21 8.44 2.63 -1.52
C GLY A 21 7.60 3.52 -0.62
N GLN A 22 6.48 2.97 -0.14
CA GLN A 22 5.61 3.66 0.80
C GLN A 22 4.93 2.68 1.76
N ILE A 23 4.53 3.18 2.93
CA ILE A 23 3.58 2.46 3.78
C ILE A 23 2.22 2.44 3.11
N ALA A 24 1.60 1.27 3.12
CA ALA A 24 0.22 1.05 2.70
C ALA A 24 -0.49 0.14 3.71
N ASN A 25 -1.79 0.33 3.87
CA ASN A 25 -2.66 -0.55 4.66
C ASN A 25 -3.65 -1.30 3.76
N THR A 26 -3.82 -0.88 2.53
CA THR A 26 -4.78 -1.46 1.59
C THR A 26 -4.07 -2.42 0.65
N VAL A 27 -3.62 -3.55 1.21
CA VAL A 27 -3.11 -4.70 0.47
C VAL A 27 -3.92 -5.89 0.91
N PHE A 28 -4.51 -6.62 -0.03
CA PHE A 28 -5.33 -7.80 0.29
C PHE A 28 -5.29 -8.83 -0.81
N GLN A 29 -5.41 -10.09 -0.38
CA GLN A 29 -5.53 -11.22 -1.29
C GLN A 29 -6.92 -11.22 -1.95
N ILE A 30 -6.97 -11.43 -3.26
CA ILE A 30 -8.21 -11.53 -4.04
C ILE A 30 -8.56 -13.00 -4.28
N SER A 31 -7.57 -13.80 -4.68
CA SER A 31 -7.72 -15.23 -4.97
C SER A 31 -6.48 -15.99 -4.55
N ALA A 32 -6.65 -17.29 -4.28
CA ALA A 32 -5.56 -18.17 -3.93
C ALA A 32 -5.02 -18.93 -5.15
N GLU A 33 -5.88 -19.23 -6.13
CA GLU A 33 -5.51 -19.97 -7.34
C GLU A 33 -6.24 -19.39 -8.55
N PRO A 34 -5.56 -18.65 -9.43
CA PRO A 34 -4.18 -18.19 -9.26
C PRO A 34 -4.04 -17.21 -8.07
N ALA A 35 -2.82 -17.15 -7.50
CA ALA A 35 -2.54 -16.24 -6.40
C ALA A 35 -2.58 -14.78 -6.89
N ARG A 36 -3.52 -14.00 -6.37
CA ARG A 36 -3.76 -12.61 -6.77
C ARG A 36 -3.94 -11.69 -5.58
N VAL A 37 -3.46 -10.48 -5.73
CA VAL A 37 -3.55 -9.43 -4.73
C VAL A 37 -4.05 -8.13 -5.35
N ALA A 38 -4.64 -7.26 -4.52
CA ALA A 38 -4.88 -5.89 -4.88
C ALA A 38 -4.21 -4.94 -3.89
N VAL A 39 -3.80 -3.77 -4.40
CA VAL A 39 -3.28 -2.67 -3.60
C VAL A 39 -3.87 -1.35 -4.08
N ALA A 40 -4.40 -0.55 -3.15
CA ALA A 40 -4.89 0.79 -3.48
C ALA A 40 -3.82 1.83 -3.12
N ILE A 41 -3.34 2.58 -4.12
CA ILE A 41 -2.31 3.59 -3.98
C ILE A 41 -2.86 4.96 -4.39
N ASN A 42 -2.68 5.95 -3.52
CA ASN A 42 -3.07 7.33 -3.81
C ASN A 42 -2.26 7.84 -5.02
N LYS A 43 -2.95 8.46 -5.98
CA LYS A 43 -2.37 8.98 -7.22
C LYS A 43 -1.35 10.10 -7.01
N GLU A 44 -1.42 10.82 -5.88
CA GLU A 44 -0.44 11.85 -5.52
C GLU A 44 0.86 11.27 -4.96
N ASN A 45 0.85 9.99 -4.55
CA ASN A 45 2.05 9.34 -4.02
C ASN A 45 3.08 9.07 -5.11
N TYR A 46 4.34 9.31 -4.79
CA TYR A 46 5.42 9.09 -5.74
C TYR A 46 5.53 7.62 -6.16
N THR A 47 5.27 6.67 -5.27
CA THR A 47 5.24 5.22 -5.58
C THR A 47 4.19 4.86 -6.64
N HIS A 48 3.06 5.58 -6.68
CA HIS A 48 2.03 5.37 -7.70
C HIS A 48 2.60 5.44 -9.12
N GLN A 49 3.41 6.47 -9.40
CA GLN A 49 4.00 6.70 -10.72
C GLN A 49 4.93 5.55 -11.13
N PHE A 50 5.62 4.92 -10.18
CA PHE A 50 6.47 3.77 -10.45
C PHE A 50 5.65 2.55 -10.80
N ILE A 51 4.61 2.23 -10.02
CA ILE A 51 3.74 1.07 -10.29
C ILE A 51 2.98 1.24 -11.60
N GLU A 52 2.50 2.45 -11.88
CA GLU A 52 1.77 2.75 -13.12
C GLU A 52 2.63 2.49 -14.36
N LYS A 53 3.91 2.90 -14.32
CA LYS A 53 4.86 2.76 -15.43
C LYS A 53 5.46 1.36 -15.54
N SER A 54 5.93 0.79 -14.44
CA SER A 54 6.60 -0.51 -14.42
C SER A 54 5.62 -1.69 -14.50
N ARG A 55 4.39 -1.49 -14.08
CA ARG A 55 3.37 -2.55 -13.89
C ARG A 55 3.84 -3.66 -12.95
N MET A 56 4.68 -3.32 -11.98
CA MET A 56 5.24 -4.26 -11.01
C MET A 56 5.36 -3.60 -9.64
N PHE A 57 5.20 -4.39 -8.60
CA PHE A 57 5.47 -3.96 -7.23
C PHE A 57 5.87 -5.14 -6.34
N SER A 58 6.57 -4.83 -5.28
CA SER A 58 6.81 -5.75 -4.17
C SER A 58 6.04 -5.32 -2.93
N VAL A 59 5.74 -6.26 -2.08
CA VAL A 59 5.09 -6.04 -0.79
C VAL A 59 5.92 -6.69 0.31
N THR A 60 6.22 -5.91 1.34
CA THR A 60 6.76 -6.39 2.60
C THR A 60 5.67 -6.38 3.65
N VAL A 61 5.33 -7.52 4.21
CA VAL A 61 4.45 -7.65 5.37
C VAL A 61 5.29 -7.37 6.61
N LEU A 62 5.02 -6.27 7.31
CA LEU A 62 5.79 -5.86 8.49
C LEU A 62 5.43 -6.68 9.72
N ASP A 63 6.42 -6.92 10.61
CA ASP A 63 6.23 -7.56 11.90
C ASP A 63 5.70 -6.56 12.96
N ASP A 64 5.16 -7.07 14.06
CA ASP A 64 4.58 -6.27 15.15
C ASP A 64 5.63 -5.52 16.01
N GLU A 65 6.91 -5.83 15.85
CA GLU A 65 8.04 -5.13 16.46
C GLU A 65 8.62 -4.00 15.59
N THR A 66 8.03 -3.77 14.41
CA THR A 66 8.48 -2.74 13.46
C THR A 66 8.60 -1.37 14.12
N PRO A 67 9.79 -0.76 14.13
CA PRO A 67 9.99 0.52 14.80
C PRO A 67 9.32 1.66 14.03
N MET A 68 8.78 2.64 14.77
CA MET A 68 8.17 3.84 14.17
C MET A 68 9.11 4.62 13.24
N LYS A 69 10.44 4.47 13.42
CA LYS A 69 11.44 5.07 12.53
C LYS A 69 11.32 4.53 11.10
N LEU A 70 11.21 3.21 10.94
CA LEU A 70 11.04 2.56 9.61
C LEU A 70 9.71 2.98 8.98
N ILE A 71 8.61 2.94 9.76
CA ILE A 71 7.30 3.42 9.31
C ILE A 71 7.37 4.89 8.92
N GLY A 72 8.13 5.71 9.65
CA GLY A 72 8.32 7.14 9.38
C GLY A 72 9.02 7.40 8.04
N VAL A 73 10.04 6.62 7.71
CA VAL A 73 10.79 6.74 6.44
C VAL A 73 9.86 6.47 5.25
N PHE A 74 9.14 5.35 5.28
CA PHE A 74 8.27 4.97 4.16
C PHE A 74 6.91 5.66 4.15
N GLY A 75 6.40 6.09 5.32
CA GLY A 75 5.05 6.64 5.46
C GLY A 75 4.96 8.17 5.44
N PHE A 76 6.01 8.88 5.95
CA PHE A 76 5.92 10.34 6.15
C PHE A 76 6.92 11.15 5.35
N ARG A 77 7.81 10.51 4.58
CA ARG A 77 8.75 11.19 3.69
C ARG A 77 8.39 10.91 2.23
N THR A 78 8.76 11.81 1.35
CA THR A 78 8.66 11.58 -0.10
C THR A 78 10.00 11.11 -0.65
N GLY A 79 9.98 10.08 -1.52
CA GLY A 79 11.19 9.62 -2.22
C GLY A 79 11.69 10.58 -3.31
N LYS A 80 11.06 11.75 -3.46
CA LYS A 80 11.60 12.85 -4.27
C LYS A 80 12.74 13.58 -3.55
N ASP A 81 12.70 13.62 -2.22
CA ASP A 81 13.60 14.37 -1.39
C ASP A 81 14.66 13.50 -0.70
N VAL A 82 14.36 12.23 -0.51
CA VAL A 82 15.23 11.28 0.22
C VAL A 82 15.26 9.93 -0.47
N ASP A 83 16.39 9.24 -0.42
CA ASP A 83 16.45 7.81 -0.69
C ASP A 83 15.88 7.06 0.52
N LYS A 84 14.75 6.40 0.33
CA LYS A 84 14.07 5.68 1.41
C LYS A 84 14.70 4.33 1.73
N PHE A 85 15.53 3.81 0.84
CA PHE A 85 16.21 2.53 1.02
C PHE A 85 17.60 2.69 1.64
N GLU A 86 18.11 3.92 1.74
CA GLU A 86 19.41 4.19 2.37
C GLU A 86 19.41 3.73 3.84
N GLY A 87 20.31 2.79 4.15
CA GLY A 87 20.46 2.23 5.50
C GLY A 87 19.32 1.30 5.95
N VAL A 88 18.50 0.82 5.03
CA VAL A 88 17.44 -0.18 5.26
C VAL A 88 17.87 -1.52 4.66
N GLU A 89 17.64 -2.62 5.39
CA GLU A 89 17.93 -3.95 4.87
C GLU A 89 17.00 -4.31 3.71
N THR A 90 17.60 -4.60 2.55
CA THR A 90 16.88 -4.96 1.34
C THR A 90 17.56 -6.12 0.63
N ILE A 91 16.78 -6.84 -0.17
CA ILE A 91 17.29 -7.75 -1.20
C ILE A 91 16.90 -7.22 -2.58
N GLU A 92 17.62 -7.62 -3.60
CA GLU A 92 17.17 -7.42 -4.97
C GLU A 92 16.11 -8.46 -5.31
N GLY A 93 14.93 -7.98 -5.72
CA GLY A 93 13.84 -8.83 -6.17
C GLY A 93 14.03 -9.33 -7.61
N ASP A 94 13.16 -10.24 -8.04
CA ASP A 94 13.19 -10.80 -9.41
C ASP A 94 12.93 -9.74 -10.49
N PHE A 95 12.31 -8.62 -10.12
CA PHE A 95 12.12 -7.47 -11.01
C PHE A 95 13.29 -6.48 -11.02
N GLY A 96 14.39 -6.78 -10.32
CA GLY A 96 15.51 -5.85 -10.16
C GLY A 96 15.18 -4.63 -9.27
N CYS A 97 14.11 -4.73 -8.49
CA CYS A 97 13.68 -3.70 -7.55
C CYS A 97 14.13 -4.05 -6.13
N PRO A 98 14.43 -3.06 -5.27
CA PRO A 98 14.71 -3.33 -3.87
C PRO A 98 13.43 -3.80 -3.15
N VAL A 99 13.54 -4.92 -2.46
CA VAL A 99 12.51 -5.48 -1.57
C VAL A 99 12.99 -5.35 -0.13
N VAL A 100 12.25 -4.63 0.70
CA VAL A 100 12.61 -4.43 2.11
C VAL A 100 12.45 -5.74 2.87
N THR A 101 13.51 -6.15 3.59
CA THR A 101 13.52 -7.35 4.44
C THR A 101 13.65 -7.01 5.92
N GLU A 102 14.00 -5.78 6.24
CA GLU A 102 14.04 -5.28 7.62
C GLU A 102 12.65 -5.33 8.24
N HIS A 103 12.51 -5.99 9.40
CA HIS A 103 11.22 -6.20 10.07
C HIS A 103 10.13 -6.86 9.20
N ALA A 104 10.51 -7.72 8.28
CA ALA A 104 9.59 -8.41 7.39
C ALA A 104 9.18 -9.78 7.92
N VAL A 105 7.88 -10.03 8.02
CA VAL A 105 7.32 -11.39 8.22
C VAL A 105 7.43 -12.18 6.93
N SER A 106 7.01 -11.55 5.84
CA SER A 106 7.07 -12.13 4.50
C SER A 106 7.22 -11.03 3.45
N VAL A 107 7.71 -11.43 2.29
CA VAL A 107 7.80 -10.57 1.10
C VAL A 107 7.21 -11.30 -0.09
N PHE A 108 6.65 -10.55 -1.02
CA PHE A 108 6.23 -11.08 -2.31
C PHE A 108 6.32 -10.00 -3.39
N GLU A 109 6.42 -10.46 -4.63
CA GLU A 109 6.40 -9.61 -5.81
C GLU A 109 5.20 -9.92 -6.69
N ALA A 110 4.65 -8.90 -7.31
CA ALA A 110 3.44 -9.02 -8.08
C ALA A 110 3.51 -8.20 -9.38
N LYS A 111 2.94 -8.77 -10.44
CA LYS A 111 2.82 -8.15 -11.76
C LYS A 111 1.39 -7.69 -11.99
N VAL A 112 1.23 -6.40 -12.19
CA VAL A 112 -0.08 -5.76 -12.40
C VAL A 112 -0.62 -6.15 -13.77
N PHE A 113 -1.79 -6.79 -13.81
CA PHE A 113 -2.49 -7.10 -15.04
C PHE A 113 -3.69 -6.17 -15.30
N ASP A 114 -4.27 -5.58 -14.23
CA ASP A 114 -5.39 -4.66 -14.33
C ASP A 114 -5.30 -3.53 -13.31
N SER A 115 -6.03 -2.45 -13.52
CA SER A 115 -6.10 -1.33 -12.59
C SER A 115 -7.41 -0.58 -12.73
N VAL A 116 -7.99 -0.18 -11.59
CA VAL A 116 -9.27 0.53 -11.53
C VAL A 116 -9.05 1.90 -10.90
N ASP A 117 -9.53 2.93 -11.58
CA ASP A 117 -9.58 4.28 -11.04
C ASP A 117 -10.72 4.38 -10.02
N VAL A 118 -10.37 4.63 -8.76
CA VAL A 118 -11.35 4.80 -7.67
C VAL A 118 -11.33 6.25 -7.11
N GLY A 119 -11.07 7.21 -7.99
CA GLY A 119 -11.03 8.64 -7.66
C GLY A 119 -9.64 9.09 -7.20
N THR A 120 -9.41 9.25 -5.90
CA THR A 120 -8.11 9.66 -5.34
C THR A 120 -7.03 8.59 -5.42
N HIS A 121 -7.41 7.33 -5.58
CA HIS A 121 -6.51 6.18 -5.63
C HIS A 121 -6.69 5.41 -6.94
N THR A 122 -5.65 4.62 -7.27
CA THR A 122 -5.76 3.54 -8.24
C THR A 122 -5.69 2.22 -7.48
N LEU A 123 -6.67 1.34 -7.72
CA LEU A 123 -6.63 -0.04 -7.28
C LEU A 123 -5.88 -0.85 -8.34
N PHE A 124 -4.66 -1.26 -8.02
CA PHE A 124 -3.88 -2.15 -8.87
C PHE A 124 -4.19 -3.59 -8.53
N VAL A 125 -4.50 -4.39 -9.54
CA VAL A 125 -4.80 -5.83 -9.44
C VAL A 125 -3.65 -6.60 -10.08
N ALA A 126 -3.07 -7.55 -9.34
CA ALA A 126 -1.82 -8.17 -9.75
C ALA A 126 -1.78 -9.68 -9.47
N ASP A 127 -1.10 -10.40 -10.37
CA ASP A 127 -0.70 -11.78 -10.13
C ASP A 127 0.55 -11.82 -9.24
N VAL A 128 0.53 -12.61 -8.18
CA VAL A 128 1.72 -12.86 -7.36
C VAL A 128 2.64 -13.80 -8.13
N VAL A 129 3.88 -13.36 -8.37
CA VAL A 129 4.84 -14.12 -9.17
C VAL A 129 5.85 -14.88 -8.32
N ASN A 130 6.16 -14.36 -7.14
CA ASN A 130 6.99 -15.03 -6.14
C ASN A 130 6.62 -14.57 -4.73
N GLY A 131 7.08 -15.30 -3.73
CA GLY A 131 6.91 -14.91 -2.34
C GLY A 131 7.73 -15.78 -1.39
N LYS A 132 8.12 -15.21 -0.26
CA LYS A 132 8.93 -15.87 0.74
C LYS A 132 8.51 -15.46 2.15
N MET A 133 8.33 -16.47 3.01
CA MET A 133 8.26 -16.26 4.46
C MET A 133 9.67 -16.04 4.99
N LEU A 134 9.87 -15.02 5.83
CA LEU A 134 11.17 -14.68 6.42
C LEU A 134 11.21 -14.99 7.92
N THR A 135 10.08 -14.81 8.62
CA THR A 135 9.96 -15.12 10.05
C THR A 135 8.56 -15.63 10.38
N ASP A 136 8.42 -16.23 11.59
CA ASP A 136 7.11 -16.64 12.13
C ASP A 136 6.51 -15.60 13.10
N LYS A 137 7.04 -14.37 13.09
CA LYS A 137 6.52 -13.29 13.93
C LYS A 137 5.11 -12.88 13.52
N PRO A 138 4.30 -12.37 14.46
CA PRO A 138 2.99 -11.81 14.12
C PRO A 138 3.11 -10.61 13.16
N PRO A 139 2.24 -10.50 12.15
CA PRO A 139 2.23 -9.33 11.29
C PRO A 139 1.67 -8.10 12.02
N LEU A 140 2.23 -6.93 11.73
CA LEU A 140 1.77 -5.65 12.26
C LEU A 140 0.37 -5.33 11.72
N THR A 141 -0.59 -5.18 12.62
CA THR A 141 -1.94 -4.75 12.25
C THR A 141 -2.09 -3.22 12.35
N TYR A 142 -3.03 -2.69 11.59
CA TYR A 142 -3.37 -1.26 11.65
C TYR A 142 -3.84 -0.83 13.05
N ALA A 143 -4.52 -1.72 13.78
CA ALA A 143 -4.94 -1.47 15.16
C ALA A 143 -3.74 -1.34 16.11
N GLN A 144 -2.76 -2.24 16.03
CA GLN A 144 -1.52 -2.17 16.82
C GLN A 144 -0.71 -0.92 16.47
N TYR A 145 -0.57 -0.61 15.17
CA TYR A 145 0.07 0.62 14.72
C TYR A 145 -0.58 1.86 15.38
N HIS A 146 -1.91 1.94 15.39
CA HIS A 146 -2.62 3.07 16.01
C HIS A 146 -2.47 3.12 17.53
N ALA A 147 -2.38 1.97 18.21
CA ALA A 147 -2.12 1.91 19.63
C ALA A 147 -0.70 2.39 19.99
N ASN A 148 0.28 2.09 19.13
CA ASN A 148 1.71 2.30 19.40
C ASN A 148 2.27 3.62 18.86
N LYS A 149 1.63 4.23 17.85
CA LYS A 149 2.20 5.37 17.09
C LYS A 149 2.35 6.67 17.88
N GLY A 150 1.81 6.77 19.10
CA GLY A 150 1.74 8.05 19.80
C GLY A 150 0.97 9.11 18.99
N LYS A 151 1.29 10.41 19.20
CA LYS A 151 0.76 11.45 18.30
C LYS A 151 1.54 11.43 16.99
N ALA A 152 0.91 10.94 15.91
CA ALA A 152 1.49 11.06 14.57
C ALA A 152 1.71 12.55 14.23
N PRO A 153 2.75 12.90 13.44
CA PRO A 153 2.91 14.25 12.93
C PRO A 153 1.62 14.69 12.22
N GLU A 154 1.18 15.90 12.45
CA GLU A 154 -0.06 16.46 11.86
C GLU A 154 -0.08 16.49 10.33
N LYS A 155 1.06 16.26 9.70
CA LYS A 155 1.22 16.30 8.23
C LYS A 155 1.91 15.04 7.72
N ALA A 156 1.14 13.98 7.49
CA ALA A 156 1.57 12.97 6.53
C ALA A 156 1.56 13.59 5.11
N PRO A 157 2.53 13.29 4.22
CA PRO A 157 2.60 13.88 2.87
C PRO A 157 1.36 13.66 2.00
N THR A 158 0.51 12.69 2.35
CA THR A 158 -0.74 12.33 1.68
C THR A 158 -1.97 13.03 2.26
N TYR A 159 -1.83 13.73 3.40
CA TYR A 159 -2.91 14.50 4.00
C TYR A 159 -2.71 15.99 3.66
N ARG A 160 -3.16 16.39 2.48
CA ARG A 160 -3.36 17.81 2.14
C ARG A 160 -4.81 18.19 2.40
N GLY A 161 -5.27 18.02 3.64
CA GLY A 161 -6.36 18.84 4.12
C GLY A 161 -5.82 20.26 4.27
N ALA A 162 -6.46 21.26 3.65
CA ALA A 162 -6.21 22.65 3.99
C ALA A 162 -6.34 22.80 5.50
N ALA A 163 -5.48 23.62 6.12
CA ALA A 163 -5.51 23.83 7.56
C ALA A 163 -6.94 24.24 7.97
N GLY A 164 -7.65 23.37 8.69
CA GLY A 164 -9.01 23.59 9.14
C GLY A 164 -10.12 22.75 8.49
N GLU A 165 -9.86 22.05 7.38
CA GLU A 165 -10.86 21.14 6.83
C GLU A 165 -10.75 19.75 7.49
N LYS A 166 -11.83 19.36 8.17
CA LYS A 166 -12.02 17.97 8.57
C LYS A 166 -12.10 17.12 7.31
N ALA A 167 -11.43 15.95 7.32
CA ALA A 167 -11.60 14.96 6.25
C ALA A 167 -13.09 14.83 5.90
N PRO A 168 -13.46 14.81 4.61
CA PRO A 168 -14.86 14.74 4.23
C PRO A 168 -15.49 13.53 4.92
N THR A 169 -16.41 13.80 5.83
CA THR A 169 -17.21 12.77 6.46
C THR A 169 -18.16 12.27 5.38
N TYR A 170 -18.10 10.99 5.05
CA TYR A 170 -19.10 10.40 4.17
C TYR A 170 -20.48 10.60 4.80
N THR A 171 -21.28 11.50 4.27
CA THR A 171 -22.60 11.87 4.79
C THR A 171 -23.72 10.91 4.35
N GLY A 172 -23.37 9.83 3.64
CA GLY A 172 -24.37 8.89 3.14
C GLY A 172 -25.19 9.38 1.94
N VAL A 173 -24.88 10.56 1.41
CA VAL A 173 -25.53 11.09 0.20
C VAL A 173 -24.78 10.53 -1.01
N GLU A 174 -25.45 9.71 -1.81
CA GLU A 174 -24.89 9.24 -3.08
C GLU A 174 -24.58 10.43 -4.00
N PRO A 175 -23.40 10.43 -4.66
CA PRO A 175 -23.12 11.44 -5.67
C PRO A 175 -24.17 11.35 -6.79
N PRO A 176 -24.61 12.47 -7.37
CA PRO A 176 -25.73 12.52 -8.31
C PRO A 176 -25.56 11.71 -9.61
N ASN A 177 -24.41 11.07 -9.81
CA ASN A 177 -24.09 10.24 -10.96
C ASN A 177 -23.42 8.89 -10.56
N ALA A 178 -23.67 8.37 -9.37
CA ALA A 178 -23.20 7.03 -9.04
C ALA A 178 -23.84 6.00 -10.00
N PRO A 179 -23.07 5.17 -10.69
CA PRO A 179 -23.64 4.11 -11.51
C PRO A 179 -24.39 3.15 -10.58
N THR A 180 -25.71 3.06 -10.76
CA THR A 180 -26.52 2.07 -10.04
C THR A 180 -26.13 0.69 -10.55
N TYR A 181 -25.49 -0.10 -9.71
CA TYR A 181 -25.30 -1.54 -9.99
C TYR A 181 -26.69 -2.20 -9.99
N ARG A 182 -27.19 -2.47 -11.19
CA ARG A 182 -28.31 -3.39 -11.36
C ARG A 182 -27.70 -4.80 -11.44
N GLY A 183 -27.86 -5.59 -10.38
CA GLY A 183 -27.53 -7.01 -10.40
C GLY A 183 -28.19 -7.69 -11.62
N PRO A 184 -27.68 -8.85 -12.05
CA PRO A 184 -28.27 -9.58 -13.15
C PRO A 184 -29.75 -9.86 -12.85
N GLU A 185 -30.65 -9.47 -13.77
CA GLU A 185 -32.05 -9.79 -13.69
C GLU A 185 -32.17 -11.31 -13.63
N THR A 186 -32.62 -11.82 -12.49
CA THR A 186 -33.00 -13.24 -12.37
C THR A 186 -34.23 -13.43 -13.22
N GLY A 187 -34.01 -13.82 -14.49
CA GLY A 187 -35.08 -14.27 -15.38
C GLY A 187 -35.81 -15.43 -14.73
N LYS A 188 -37.11 -15.28 -14.60
CA LYS A 188 -38.04 -16.37 -14.32
C LYS A 188 -38.16 -17.28 -15.54
#